data_d431fafe2fdbb70541378042a8656ddc
#
_entry.id   d431fafe2fdbb70541378042a8656ddc
#
_cell.length_a   1.000
_cell.length_b   1.000
_cell.length_c   1.000
_cell.angle_alpha   90.00
_cell.angle_beta   90.00
_cell.angle_gamma   90.00
#
_symmetry.space_group_name_H-M   'P 1'
#
loop_
_entity.id
_entity.type
_entity.pdbx_description
1 polymer ?
#
loop_
_entity_poly.entity_id
_entity_poly.type
_entity_poly.pdbx_seq_one_letter_code
_entity_poly.pdbx_strand_id
1 'polypeptide(L)'
;SKIGLLGHSQGGVVASMTAGILASRGESPDALVLIAPGSVIQDACMGGRFFGAEFNPADPPEYVKCFGIMKLGREYILTTQELDIYGTAKAYTGPVRLIHGSKDTIVPMYCSEKFIETYTQDAELITVEGENHMITRKLKTVVSHAVSFFASQLI
;
A
#
# COMPACT_ATOMS: atom_id res chain seq x y z
N SER A 1 -16.68 -19.89 -0.36
CA SER A 1 -16.51 -18.76 0.60
C SER A 1 -15.87 -17.60 -0.13
N LYS A 2 -16.34 -16.38 0.12
CA LYS A 2 -15.73 -15.16 -0.44
C LYS A 2 -14.59 -14.66 0.46
N ILE A 3 -13.54 -14.11 -0.12
CA ILE A 3 -12.34 -13.63 0.58
C ILE A 3 -12.05 -12.19 0.19
N GLY A 4 -11.93 -11.31 1.18
CA GLY A 4 -11.42 -9.95 1.02
C GLY A 4 -10.00 -9.82 1.56
N LEU A 5 -9.17 -9.04 0.89
CA LEU A 5 -7.85 -8.64 1.40
C LEU A 5 -7.87 -7.18 1.86
N LEU A 6 -7.20 -6.89 2.97
CA LEU A 6 -6.99 -5.53 3.44
C LEU A 6 -5.52 -5.33 3.81
N GLY A 7 -4.96 -4.19 3.43
CA GLY A 7 -3.61 -3.80 3.82
C GLY A 7 -3.49 -2.31 4.12
N HIS A 8 -2.70 -1.96 5.15
CA HIS A 8 -2.37 -0.59 5.51
C HIS A 8 -0.88 -0.32 5.27
N SER A 9 -0.54 0.84 4.74
CA SER A 9 0.85 1.27 4.55
C SER A 9 1.63 0.27 3.68
N GLN A 10 2.76 -0.25 4.14
CA GLN A 10 3.48 -1.34 3.47
C GLN A 10 2.60 -2.59 3.27
N GLY A 11 1.72 -2.90 4.23
CA GLY A 11 0.74 -3.98 4.09
C GLY A 11 -0.24 -3.74 2.93
N GLY A 12 -0.51 -2.47 2.56
CA GLY A 12 -1.27 -2.13 1.36
C GLY A 12 -0.55 -2.51 0.08
N VAL A 13 0.77 -2.32 0.01
CA VAL A 13 1.58 -2.80 -1.13
C VAL A 13 1.55 -4.32 -1.19
N VAL A 14 1.75 -5.00 -0.05
CA VAL A 14 1.69 -6.47 0.03
C VAL A 14 0.33 -6.99 -0.44
N ALA A 15 -0.78 -6.41 0.06
CA ALA A 15 -2.13 -6.83 -0.32
C ALA A 15 -2.40 -6.62 -1.81
N SER A 16 -1.99 -5.47 -2.38
CA SER A 16 -2.19 -5.16 -3.79
C SER A 16 -1.43 -6.13 -4.70
N MET A 17 -0.15 -6.38 -4.40
CA MET A 17 0.67 -7.33 -5.17
C MET A 17 0.18 -8.77 -5.00
N THR A 18 -0.22 -9.17 -3.78
CA THR A 18 -0.79 -10.49 -3.52
C THR A 18 -2.05 -10.71 -4.33
N ALA A 19 -2.97 -9.72 -4.36
CA ALA A 19 -4.17 -9.79 -5.18
C ALA A 19 -3.85 -9.98 -6.67
N GLY A 20 -2.87 -9.25 -7.19
CA GLY A 20 -2.41 -9.39 -8.57
C GLY A 20 -1.78 -10.75 -8.88
N ILE A 21 -0.93 -11.26 -7.98
CA ILE A 21 -0.30 -12.59 -8.12
C ILE A 21 -1.37 -13.69 -8.10
N LEU A 22 -2.31 -13.63 -7.16
CA LEU A 22 -3.40 -14.60 -7.08
C LEU A 22 -4.30 -14.53 -8.33
N ALA A 23 -4.64 -13.32 -8.80
CA ALA A 23 -5.41 -13.14 -10.02
C ALA A 23 -4.74 -13.78 -11.24
N SER A 24 -3.42 -13.61 -11.36
CA SER A 24 -2.64 -14.24 -12.44
C SER A 24 -2.65 -15.78 -12.39
N ARG A 25 -3.01 -16.36 -11.25
CA ARG A 25 -3.15 -17.81 -11.05
C ARG A 25 -4.60 -18.31 -11.13
N GLY A 26 -5.55 -17.40 -11.36
CA GLY A 26 -6.99 -17.74 -11.35
C GLY A 26 -7.57 -17.88 -9.94
N GLU A 27 -6.91 -17.36 -8.92
CA GLU A 27 -7.27 -17.44 -7.49
C GLU A 27 -7.59 -16.06 -6.90
N SER A 28 -8.23 -15.19 -7.67
CA SER A 28 -8.51 -13.80 -7.28
C SER A 28 -9.27 -13.70 -5.95
N PRO A 29 -8.87 -12.79 -5.04
CA PRO A 29 -9.75 -12.41 -3.94
C PRO A 29 -11.00 -11.69 -4.48
N ASP A 30 -12.10 -11.73 -3.71
CA ASP A 30 -13.38 -11.13 -4.12
C ASP A 30 -13.43 -9.62 -3.93
N ALA A 31 -12.61 -9.07 -3.03
CA ALA A 31 -12.52 -7.62 -2.78
C ALA A 31 -11.17 -7.23 -2.17
N LEU A 32 -10.72 -6.00 -2.45
CA LEU A 32 -9.45 -5.45 -1.96
C LEU A 32 -9.65 -4.08 -1.33
N VAL A 33 -9.16 -3.91 -0.09
CA VAL A 33 -9.11 -2.61 0.59
C VAL A 33 -7.66 -2.22 0.85
N LEU A 34 -7.25 -1.06 0.37
CA LEU A 34 -5.92 -0.50 0.57
C LEU A 34 -6.01 0.79 1.37
N ILE A 35 -5.40 0.83 2.55
CA ILE A 35 -5.37 2.02 3.39
C ILE A 35 -3.99 2.65 3.30
N ALA A 36 -3.90 3.86 2.74
CA ALA A 36 -2.65 4.60 2.55
C ALA A 36 -1.51 3.69 2.04
N PRO A 37 -1.66 2.98 0.89
CA PRO A 37 -0.70 1.99 0.43
C PRO A 37 0.67 2.63 0.19
N GLY A 38 1.69 2.13 0.89
CA GLY A 38 2.99 2.77 1.05
C GLY A 38 3.97 2.54 -0.11
N SER A 39 3.57 2.66 -1.37
CA SER A 39 4.46 2.45 -2.52
C SER A 39 5.65 3.43 -2.57
N VAL A 40 5.60 4.54 -1.84
CA VAL A 40 6.72 5.48 -1.64
C VAL A 40 7.98 4.79 -1.08
N ILE A 41 7.84 3.62 -0.44
CA ILE A 41 8.98 2.84 0.05
C ILE A 41 9.94 2.45 -1.08
N GLN A 42 9.43 2.17 -2.28
CA GLN A 42 10.27 1.86 -3.43
C GLN A 42 11.07 3.09 -3.89
N ASP A 43 10.41 4.24 -4.01
CA ASP A 43 11.07 5.50 -4.36
C ASP A 43 12.14 5.85 -3.32
N ALA A 44 11.84 5.64 -2.04
CA ALA A 44 12.77 5.87 -0.93
C ALA A 44 14.00 4.95 -1.00
N CYS A 45 13.81 3.65 -1.30
CA CYS A 45 14.92 2.69 -1.48
C CYS A 45 15.76 3.02 -2.71
N MET A 46 15.13 3.41 -3.83
CA MET A 46 15.83 3.79 -5.07
C MET A 46 16.57 5.13 -4.91
N GLY A 47 16.01 6.06 -4.16
CA GLY A 47 16.61 7.39 -3.91
C GLY A 47 17.67 7.40 -2.83
N GLY A 48 17.89 6.31 -2.09
CA GLY A 48 18.85 6.23 -0.99
C GLY A 48 18.48 7.06 0.23
N ARG A 49 17.17 7.33 0.41
CA ARG A 49 16.63 8.09 1.56
C ARG A 49 15.37 7.40 2.09
N PHE A 50 15.46 6.81 3.26
CA PHE A 50 14.37 6.06 3.86
C PHE A 50 14.10 6.52 5.28
N PHE A 51 13.09 7.37 5.47
CA PHE A 51 12.59 7.86 6.77
C PHE A 51 13.68 8.23 7.78
N GLY A 52 14.55 9.16 7.38
CA GLY A 52 15.66 9.68 8.19
C GLY A 52 16.99 8.94 8.03
N ALA A 53 17.02 7.85 7.27
CA ALA A 53 18.25 7.20 6.85
C ALA A 53 18.71 7.71 5.47
N GLU A 54 20.01 7.87 5.29
CA GLU A 54 20.65 8.12 3.98
C GLU A 54 21.69 7.02 3.71
N PHE A 55 21.73 6.53 2.48
CA PHE A 55 22.63 5.46 2.05
C PHE A 55 22.86 5.48 0.54
N ASN A 56 23.91 4.80 0.09
CA ASN A 56 24.12 4.57 -1.33
C ASN A 56 23.12 3.49 -1.82
N PRO A 57 22.16 3.80 -2.70
CA PRO A 57 21.16 2.83 -3.15
C PRO A 57 21.76 1.68 -3.97
N ALA A 58 22.89 1.89 -4.66
CA ALA A 58 23.55 0.86 -5.43
C ALA A 58 24.37 -0.11 -4.55
N ASP A 59 24.77 0.33 -3.35
CA ASP A 59 25.53 -0.48 -2.38
C ASP A 59 25.12 -0.10 -0.96
N PRO A 60 23.90 -0.48 -0.51
CA PRO A 60 23.45 -0.17 0.83
C PRO A 60 24.25 -0.95 1.87
N PRO A 61 24.45 -0.39 3.07
CA PRO A 61 25.11 -1.10 4.16
C PRO A 61 24.27 -2.30 4.63
N GLU A 62 24.83 -3.14 5.49
CA GLU A 62 24.14 -4.32 6.04
C GLU A 62 22.75 -3.96 6.62
N TYR A 63 22.63 -2.79 7.26
CA TYR A 63 21.37 -2.20 7.67
C TYR A 63 21.48 -0.68 7.79
N VAL A 64 20.35 0.00 7.67
CA VAL A 64 20.18 1.41 8.00
C VAL A 64 19.19 1.59 9.15
N LYS A 65 19.30 2.70 9.92
CA LYS A 65 18.32 3.03 10.94
C LYS A 65 17.30 4.01 10.37
N CYS A 66 16.03 3.61 10.35
CA CYS A 66 14.91 4.46 9.94
C CYS A 66 13.96 4.70 11.13
N PHE A 67 13.19 5.78 11.07
CA PHE A 67 12.33 6.22 12.18
C PHE A 67 13.08 6.29 13.54
N GLY A 68 14.37 6.53 13.52
CA GLY A 68 15.24 6.65 14.68
C GLY A 68 15.65 5.34 15.36
N ILE A 69 14.85 4.30 15.31
CA ILE A 69 15.04 3.04 16.06
C ILE A 69 14.95 1.76 15.25
N MET A 70 14.25 1.77 14.13
CA MET A 70 14.06 0.56 13.32
C MET A 70 15.27 0.31 12.44
N LYS A 71 15.68 -0.96 12.32
CA LYS A 71 16.71 -1.39 11.38
C LYS A 71 16.06 -1.91 10.11
N LEU A 72 16.49 -1.38 8.97
CA LEU A 72 16.11 -1.84 7.63
C LEU A 72 17.32 -2.55 7.03
N GLY A 73 17.19 -3.82 6.74
CA GLY A 73 18.28 -4.65 6.21
C GLY A 73 18.57 -4.36 4.74
N ARG A 74 19.83 -4.66 4.33
CA ARG A 74 20.30 -4.55 2.93
C ARG A 74 19.38 -5.29 1.96
N GLU A 75 19.04 -6.54 2.25
CA GLU A 75 18.18 -7.37 1.40
C GLU A 75 16.82 -6.75 1.14
N TYR A 76 16.19 -6.15 2.18
CA TYR A 76 14.94 -5.44 2.01
C TYR A 76 15.08 -4.27 1.03
N ILE A 77 16.16 -3.47 1.15
CA ILE A 77 16.40 -2.31 0.28
C ILE A 77 16.54 -2.78 -1.16
N LEU A 78 17.42 -3.74 -1.42
CA LEU A 78 17.71 -4.25 -2.76
C LEU A 78 16.48 -4.91 -3.40
N THR A 79 15.77 -5.76 -2.66
CA THR A 79 14.55 -6.43 -3.15
C THR A 79 13.44 -5.41 -3.45
N THR A 80 13.27 -4.40 -2.59
CA THR A 80 12.23 -3.38 -2.79
C THR A 80 12.47 -2.54 -4.05
N GLN A 81 13.73 -2.27 -4.40
CA GLN A 81 14.08 -1.55 -5.63
C GLN A 81 13.63 -2.28 -6.90
N GLU A 82 13.61 -3.61 -6.87
CA GLU A 82 13.29 -4.46 -8.03
C GLU A 82 11.79 -4.80 -8.16
N LEU A 83 10.96 -4.42 -7.19
CA LEU A 83 9.53 -4.72 -7.22
C LEU A 83 8.83 -3.99 -8.37
N ASP A 84 8.06 -4.71 -9.16
CA ASP A 84 7.06 -4.12 -10.07
C ASP A 84 5.70 -4.04 -9.36
N ILE A 85 5.57 -3.06 -8.46
CA ILE A 85 4.40 -2.92 -7.59
C ILE A 85 3.12 -2.75 -8.41
N TYR A 86 3.11 -1.78 -9.31
CA TYR A 86 1.91 -1.42 -10.07
C TYR A 86 1.64 -2.41 -11.20
N GLY A 87 2.66 -2.89 -11.91
CA GLY A 87 2.50 -3.90 -12.95
C GLY A 87 1.96 -5.22 -12.39
N THR A 88 2.45 -5.63 -11.20
CA THR A 88 1.91 -6.81 -10.51
C THR A 88 0.47 -6.57 -10.03
N ALA A 89 0.18 -5.43 -9.40
CA ALA A 89 -1.15 -5.09 -8.89
C ALA A 89 -2.21 -5.02 -9.99
N LYS A 90 -1.84 -4.55 -11.19
CA LYS A 90 -2.73 -4.39 -12.36
C LYS A 90 -3.40 -5.68 -12.81
N ALA A 91 -2.83 -6.84 -12.52
CA ALA A 91 -3.44 -8.12 -12.86
C ALA A 91 -4.73 -8.41 -12.07
N TYR A 92 -4.94 -7.75 -10.94
CA TYR A 92 -6.20 -7.84 -10.20
C TYR A 92 -7.24 -6.90 -10.83
N THR A 93 -8.38 -7.46 -11.23
CA THR A 93 -9.47 -6.75 -11.91
C THR A 93 -10.77 -6.71 -11.10
N GLY A 94 -10.74 -7.22 -9.88
CA GLY A 94 -11.89 -7.17 -8.96
C GLY A 94 -12.06 -5.80 -8.29
N PRO A 95 -13.09 -5.65 -7.44
CA PRO A 95 -13.42 -4.38 -6.80
C PRO A 95 -12.34 -3.95 -5.78
N VAL A 96 -11.97 -2.66 -5.83
CA VAL A 96 -10.94 -2.04 -4.98
C VAL A 96 -11.47 -0.79 -4.29
N ARG A 97 -11.28 -0.70 -2.98
CA ARG A 97 -11.43 0.56 -2.26
C ARG A 97 -10.10 1.01 -1.69
N LEU A 98 -9.69 2.23 -2.02
CA LEU A 98 -8.58 2.92 -1.37
C LEU A 98 -9.13 3.89 -0.34
N ILE A 99 -8.46 4.00 0.81
CA ILE A 99 -8.80 4.93 1.88
C ILE A 99 -7.52 5.65 2.28
N HIS A 100 -7.50 6.99 2.26
CA HIS A 100 -6.29 7.76 2.55
C HIS A 100 -6.61 9.00 3.39
N GLY A 101 -5.82 9.26 4.42
CA GLY A 101 -5.98 10.45 5.26
C GLY A 101 -5.42 11.71 4.61
N SER A 102 -6.17 12.81 4.60
CA SER A 102 -5.70 14.08 3.97
C SER A 102 -4.53 14.73 4.72
N LYS A 103 -4.24 14.30 5.94
CA LYS A 103 -3.09 14.75 6.76
C LYS A 103 -2.02 13.67 6.92
N ASP A 104 -1.97 12.71 6.00
CA ASP A 104 -0.89 11.73 5.94
C ASP A 104 0.41 12.40 5.49
N THR A 105 1.39 12.43 6.41
CA THR A 105 2.74 13.01 6.17
C THR A 105 3.80 11.95 5.93
N ILE A 106 3.43 10.68 5.95
CA ILE A 106 4.34 9.53 5.78
C ILE A 106 4.21 8.96 4.37
N VAL A 107 2.98 8.66 3.96
CA VAL A 107 2.68 8.19 2.61
C VAL A 107 1.95 9.31 1.85
N PRO A 108 2.56 9.90 0.82
CA PRO A 108 1.92 10.93 0.02
C PRO A 108 0.68 10.41 -0.72
N MET A 109 -0.32 11.28 -0.90
CA MET A 109 -1.59 10.95 -1.56
C MET A 109 -1.38 10.40 -2.98
N TYR A 110 -0.35 10.84 -3.70
CA TYR A 110 -0.06 10.36 -5.05
C TYR A 110 0.12 8.83 -5.12
N CYS A 111 0.53 8.19 -4.02
CA CYS A 111 0.63 6.73 -3.99
C CYS A 111 -0.74 6.07 -4.20
N SER A 112 -1.79 6.56 -3.54
CA SER A 112 -3.15 6.08 -3.76
C SER A 112 -3.69 6.48 -5.15
N GLU A 113 -3.38 7.67 -5.62
CA GLU A 113 -3.78 8.13 -6.97
C GLU A 113 -3.19 7.23 -8.06
N LYS A 114 -1.91 6.84 -7.96
CA LYS A 114 -1.29 5.87 -8.86
C LYS A 114 -1.95 4.50 -8.82
N PHE A 115 -2.40 4.03 -7.66
CA PHE A 115 -3.17 2.78 -7.58
C PHE A 115 -4.53 2.91 -8.26
N ILE A 116 -5.23 4.06 -8.13
CA ILE A 116 -6.47 4.33 -8.88
C ILE A 116 -6.24 4.25 -10.39
N GLU A 117 -5.16 4.85 -10.88
CA GLU A 117 -4.79 4.78 -12.30
C GLU A 117 -4.41 3.36 -12.74
N THR A 118 -3.87 2.55 -11.82
CA THR A 118 -3.46 1.16 -12.06
C THR A 118 -4.68 0.23 -12.21
N TYR A 119 -5.67 0.40 -11.33
CA TYR A 119 -6.90 -0.37 -11.35
C TYR A 119 -7.90 0.26 -12.31
N THR A 120 -8.00 -0.28 -13.52
CA THR A 120 -8.81 0.27 -14.62
C THR A 120 -10.31 0.05 -14.46
N GLN A 121 -10.75 -0.76 -13.50
CA GLN A 121 -12.15 -1.12 -13.29
C GLN A 121 -12.47 -1.12 -11.80
N ASP A 122 -13.65 -0.61 -11.45
CA ASP A 122 -14.29 -0.72 -10.14
C ASP A 122 -13.40 -0.34 -8.94
N ALA A 123 -12.59 0.72 -9.08
CA ALA A 123 -11.73 1.24 -8.03
C ALA A 123 -12.18 2.65 -7.60
N GLU A 124 -12.27 2.87 -6.29
CA GLU A 124 -12.61 4.16 -5.71
C GLU A 124 -11.60 4.60 -4.65
N LEU A 125 -11.34 5.90 -4.56
CA LEU A 125 -10.51 6.50 -3.53
C LEU A 125 -11.36 7.36 -2.60
N ILE A 126 -11.34 7.00 -1.32
CA ILE A 126 -11.96 7.77 -0.23
C ILE A 126 -10.89 8.56 0.50
N THR A 127 -10.95 9.88 0.42
CA THR A 127 -10.11 10.76 1.23
C THR A 127 -10.78 11.04 2.56
N VAL A 128 -10.13 10.65 3.67
CA VAL A 128 -10.63 10.94 5.02
C VAL A 128 -10.02 12.25 5.51
N GLU A 129 -10.82 13.31 5.47
CA GLU A 129 -10.37 14.66 5.82
C GLU A 129 -9.84 14.74 7.25
N GLY A 130 -8.63 15.29 7.42
CA GLY A 130 -7.96 15.47 8.71
C GLY A 130 -7.34 14.22 9.32
N GLU A 131 -7.47 13.03 8.70
CA GLU A 131 -6.84 11.81 9.19
C GLU A 131 -5.35 11.75 8.82
N ASN A 132 -4.55 11.13 9.69
CA ASN A 132 -3.12 10.92 9.51
C ASN A 132 -2.79 9.47 9.11
N HIS A 133 -1.50 9.19 8.87
CA HIS A 133 -1.03 7.85 8.47
C HIS A 133 -1.35 6.75 9.49
N MET A 134 -1.21 7.06 10.79
CA MET A 134 -1.40 6.08 11.87
C MET A 134 -2.88 5.86 12.24
N ILE A 135 -3.80 6.53 11.55
CA ILE A 135 -5.26 6.41 11.74
C ILE A 135 -5.67 6.69 13.21
N THR A 136 -5.09 7.73 13.80
CA THR A 136 -5.29 8.04 15.22
C THR A 136 -6.44 9.00 15.51
N ARG A 137 -6.98 9.67 14.47
CA ARG A 137 -7.98 10.73 14.64
C ARG A 137 -9.39 10.28 14.28
N LYS A 138 -9.54 9.52 13.20
CA LYS A 138 -10.85 9.11 12.64
C LYS A 138 -10.91 7.60 12.36
N LEU A 139 -10.35 6.78 13.26
CA LEU A 139 -10.33 5.32 13.13
C LEU A 139 -11.70 4.74 12.79
N LYS A 140 -12.77 5.19 13.49
CA LYS A 140 -14.13 4.69 13.23
C LYS A 140 -14.58 4.95 11.80
N THR A 141 -14.25 6.11 11.24
CA THR A 141 -14.59 6.47 9.85
C THR A 141 -13.85 5.56 8.86
N VAL A 142 -12.54 5.37 9.04
CA VAL A 142 -11.73 4.48 8.19
C VAL A 142 -12.27 3.05 8.24
N VAL A 143 -12.50 2.52 9.44
CA VAL A 143 -13.07 1.18 9.63
C VAL A 143 -14.45 1.06 9.00
N SER A 144 -15.33 2.06 9.16
CA SER A 144 -16.66 2.05 8.54
C SER A 144 -16.58 1.96 7.01
N HIS A 145 -15.69 2.71 6.38
CA HIS A 145 -15.50 2.62 4.93
C HIS A 145 -15.02 1.22 4.50
N ALA A 146 -14.06 0.63 5.20
CA ALA A 146 -13.57 -0.72 4.89
C ALA A 146 -14.66 -1.79 5.07
N VAL A 147 -15.35 -1.77 6.21
CA VAL A 147 -16.41 -2.74 6.55
C VAL A 147 -17.59 -2.62 5.59
N SER A 148 -18.07 -1.41 5.30
CA SER A 148 -19.21 -1.21 4.37
C SER A 148 -18.87 -1.72 2.96
N PHE A 149 -17.63 -1.55 2.51
CA PHE A 149 -17.20 -2.07 1.23
C PHE A 149 -17.19 -3.61 1.22
N PHE A 150 -16.55 -4.23 2.18
CA PHE A 150 -16.56 -5.70 2.27
C PHE A 150 -17.98 -6.26 2.41
N ALA A 151 -18.84 -5.62 3.19
CA ALA A 151 -20.23 -6.04 3.30
C ALA A 151 -20.95 -6.01 1.94
N SER A 152 -20.69 -5.01 1.10
CA SER A 152 -21.29 -4.92 -0.24
C SER A 152 -20.73 -5.93 -1.25
N GLN A 153 -19.47 -6.36 -1.08
CA GLN A 153 -18.81 -7.25 -2.03
C GLN A 153 -18.83 -8.73 -1.62
N LEU A 154 -18.83 -9.01 -0.32
CA LEU A 154 -18.66 -10.36 0.21
C LEU A 154 -19.98 -11.02 0.68
N ILE A 155 -21.04 -10.26 0.82
CA ILE A 155 -22.38 -10.74 1.15
C ILE A 155 -23.24 -10.73 -0.10
#